data_6bbb83801ecaa18b6987459bc7c0aa56
#
_entry.id   6bbb83801ecaa18b6987459bc7c0aa56
#
_cell.length_a   1.000
_cell.length_b   1.000
_cell.length_c   1.000
_cell.angle_alpha   90.00
_cell.angle_beta   90.00
_cell.angle_gamma   90.00
#
_symmetry.space_group_name_H-M   'P 1'
#
loop_
_entity.id
_entity.type
_entity.pdbx_description
1 polymer ?
#
loop_
_entity_poly.entity_id
_entity_poly.type
_entity_poly.pdbx_seq_one_letter_code
_entity_poly.pdbx_strand_id
1 'polypeptide(L)'
;MGRITRLTLALATLAVFASPALINAQAMSSDVPFKVGTFGIDGEPTVGLVLRDALIIDVAAANTALEVDPMYPHIDAPEDMLELIGQYEYGLKYRLYEIVNNVVRNDLSGAAYVHRVDDVDILAPIQYPSKIMNAAVNFYTHACEGCSAEDLAARTQQRQEDRGVPYLFLKPTRGAVIGSGEDIVMPYGRDRIEWEVEMAIVIGRAGKYVSAPRAYDHVFGYMVGMDVSDRGGRPPGGYGSGSDWFVGKGHDSFAPQGPWIVPKEFFGDPMEQLHQTLVIDGVTVQEARAGDMIHNIPELIEYASSLITLFPGDVLQSGTSGGTGAGRVERATGSGYLQAGETIRATIEGIGTLVHTVVAEEGIPEDLTGAQLPPTASYRGPAPR
;
A
#
# COMPACT_ATOMS: atom_id res chain seq x y z
N MET A 1 -46.94 -60.58 58.32
CA MET A 1 -45.53 -60.20 58.21
C MET A 1 -45.39 -59.43 56.89
N GLY A 2 -45.56 -58.14 56.92
CA GLY A 2 -45.47 -57.27 55.73
C GLY A 2 -44.35 -56.25 55.94
N ARG A 3 -43.39 -56.27 55.06
CA ARG A 3 -42.31 -55.32 55.04
C ARG A 3 -42.77 -54.06 54.33
N ILE A 4 -42.68 -52.91 55.02
CA ILE A 4 -42.91 -51.54 54.48
C ILE A 4 -41.58 -51.08 53.92
N THR A 5 -41.52 -50.86 52.59
CA THR A 5 -40.37 -50.24 51.91
C THR A 5 -40.58 -48.73 51.86
N ARG A 6 -39.71 -47.99 52.51
CA ARG A 6 -39.70 -46.53 52.44
C ARG A 6 -39.03 -46.07 51.13
N LEU A 7 -39.74 -45.33 50.32
CA LEU A 7 -39.24 -44.67 49.12
C LEU A 7 -38.69 -43.33 49.56
N THR A 8 -37.37 -43.08 49.40
CA THR A 8 -36.73 -41.81 49.62
C THR A 8 -36.71 -41.05 48.29
N LEU A 9 -37.44 -39.97 48.22
CA LEU A 9 -37.44 -39.04 47.07
C LEU A 9 -36.22 -38.10 47.18
N ALA A 10 -35.24 -38.26 46.29
CA ALA A 10 -34.13 -37.33 46.16
C ALA A 10 -34.54 -36.20 45.20
N LEU A 11 -34.68 -34.97 45.71
CA LEU A 11 -34.80 -33.78 44.89
C LEU A 11 -33.40 -33.44 44.34
N ALA A 12 -33.21 -33.59 43.04
CA ALA A 12 -32.08 -33.09 42.32
C ALA A 12 -32.33 -31.63 41.95
N THR A 13 -31.67 -30.69 42.62
CA THR A 13 -31.61 -29.28 42.24
C THR A 13 -30.68 -29.14 41.01
N LEU A 14 -31.27 -28.91 39.84
CA LEU A 14 -30.53 -28.53 38.64
C LEU A 14 -30.06 -27.07 38.82
N ALA A 15 -28.79 -26.89 39.13
CA ALA A 15 -28.17 -25.59 39.04
C ALA A 15 -27.86 -25.31 37.55
N VAL A 16 -28.60 -24.41 36.95
CA VAL A 16 -28.29 -23.87 35.60
C VAL A 16 -27.10 -22.98 35.75
N PHE A 17 -25.94 -23.49 35.44
CA PHE A 17 -24.76 -22.64 35.20
C PHE A 17 -24.98 -21.97 33.85
N ALA A 18 -25.40 -20.70 33.88
CA ALA A 18 -25.32 -19.83 32.69
C ALA A 18 -23.83 -19.72 32.32
N SER A 19 -23.46 -20.30 31.22
CA SER A 19 -22.09 -20.15 30.69
C SER A 19 -21.84 -18.68 30.32
N PRO A 20 -20.75 -18.08 30.78
CA PRO A 20 -20.39 -16.70 30.42
C PRO A 20 -19.94 -16.55 28.95
N ALA A 21 -20.00 -17.60 28.15
CA ALA A 21 -19.53 -17.63 26.77
C ALA A 21 -20.44 -16.96 25.73
N LEU A 22 -21.63 -16.45 26.10
CA LEU A 22 -22.56 -15.83 25.17
C LEU A 22 -22.53 -14.29 25.14
N ILE A 23 -21.72 -13.67 26.00
CA ILE A 23 -21.66 -12.19 26.07
C ILE A 23 -20.61 -11.59 25.11
N ASN A 24 -19.67 -12.38 24.58
CA ASN A 24 -18.55 -11.88 23.77
C ASN A 24 -18.70 -12.01 22.25
N ALA A 25 -19.81 -12.51 21.74
CA ALA A 25 -19.91 -12.75 20.28
C ALA A 25 -20.39 -11.53 19.46
N GLN A 26 -20.81 -10.43 20.10
CA GLN A 26 -21.39 -9.27 19.44
C GLN A 26 -20.46 -8.05 19.31
N ALA A 27 -19.27 -8.11 19.92
CA ALA A 27 -18.32 -6.97 19.94
C ALA A 27 -17.19 -7.08 18.90
N MET A 28 -17.30 -7.93 17.88
CA MET A 28 -16.15 -8.35 17.06
C MET A 28 -16.13 -7.74 15.65
N SER A 29 -16.89 -6.68 15.39
CA SER A 29 -16.90 -5.98 14.11
C SER A 29 -16.94 -4.47 14.31
N SER A 30 -16.37 -3.73 13.38
CA SER A 30 -16.57 -2.29 13.28
C SER A 30 -17.93 -1.97 12.68
N ASP A 31 -18.62 -0.98 13.24
CA ASP A 31 -19.92 -0.51 12.73
C ASP A 31 -19.78 0.16 11.34
N VAL A 32 -18.62 0.73 11.05
CA VAL A 32 -18.29 1.34 9.77
C VAL A 32 -16.88 0.95 9.34
N PRO A 33 -16.59 0.84 8.04
CA PRO A 33 -15.22 0.67 7.54
C PRO A 33 -14.33 1.83 7.99
N PHE A 34 -13.06 1.53 8.23
CA PHE A 34 -12.03 2.53 8.49
C PHE A 34 -10.76 2.18 7.72
N LYS A 35 -9.88 3.16 7.60
CA LYS A 35 -8.53 3.00 7.05
C LYS A 35 -7.53 3.37 8.12
N VAL A 36 -6.27 3.01 7.94
CA VAL A 36 -5.20 3.29 8.91
C VAL A 36 -4.01 3.97 8.23
N GLY A 37 -3.31 4.83 8.96
CA GLY A 37 -2.16 5.54 8.43
C GLY A 37 -1.36 6.26 9.49
N THR A 38 -0.32 6.94 9.04
CA THR A 38 0.51 7.83 9.84
C THR A 38 0.21 9.27 9.46
N PHE A 39 0.02 10.12 10.46
CA PHE A 39 -0.37 11.53 10.30
C PHE A 39 0.52 12.42 11.15
N GLY A 40 0.89 13.61 10.62
CA GLY A 40 1.57 14.64 11.39
C GLY A 40 0.56 15.39 12.26
N ILE A 41 0.46 15.02 13.53
CA ILE A 41 -0.39 15.68 14.52
C ILE A 41 0.52 16.39 15.50
N ASP A 42 0.33 17.70 15.70
CA ASP A 42 1.19 18.55 16.54
C ASP A 42 2.69 18.45 16.22
N GLY A 43 3.03 18.12 14.97
CA GLY A 43 4.40 17.99 14.48
C GLY A 43 5.04 16.61 14.70
N GLU A 44 4.30 15.65 15.27
CA GLU A 44 4.79 14.30 15.54
C GLU A 44 4.04 13.27 14.70
N PRO A 45 4.74 12.23 14.18
CA PRO A 45 4.11 11.11 13.47
C PRO A 45 3.19 10.32 14.41
N THR A 46 1.91 10.26 14.09
CA THR A 46 0.87 9.64 14.91
C THR A 46 0.11 8.59 14.12
N VAL A 47 -0.11 7.42 14.72
CA VAL A 47 -0.97 6.37 14.14
C VAL A 47 -2.43 6.78 14.24
N GLY A 48 -3.12 6.80 13.12
CA GLY A 48 -4.52 7.23 13.04
C GLY A 48 -5.44 6.28 12.31
N LEU A 49 -6.73 6.33 12.69
CA LEU A 49 -7.83 5.68 11.96
C LEU A 49 -8.57 6.74 11.13
N VAL A 50 -8.78 6.46 9.87
CA VAL A 50 -9.49 7.36 8.95
C VAL A 50 -10.94 6.92 8.83
N LEU A 51 -11.87 7.82 9.13
CA LEU A 51 -13.30 7.61 8.98
C LEU A 51 -13.87 8.45 7.84
N ARG A 52 -14.55 7.78 6.89
CA ARG A 52 -15.29 8.43 5.78
C ARG A 52 -14.41 9.40 4.97
N ASP A 53 -13.10 9.18 4.93
CA ASP A 53 -12.10 10.02 4.26
C ASP A 53 -12.12 11.51 4.71
N ALA A 54 -12.66 11.78 5.90
CA ALA A 54 -12.86 13.13 6.43
C ALA A 54 -12.29 13.34 7.83
N LEU A 55 -12.27 12.32 8.66
CA LEU A 55 -11.83 12.39 10.06
C LEU A 55 -10.70 11.42 10.32
N ILE A 56 -9.77 11.84 11.17
CA ILE A 56 -8.67 11.03 11.68
C ILE A 56 -8.83 10.92 13.19
N ILE A 57 -8.82 9.70 13.70
CA ILE A 57 -8.82 9.42 15.13
C ILE A 57 -7.39 9.05 15.52
N ASP A 58 -6.77 9.82 16.42
CA ASP A 58 -5.52 9.45 17.07
C ASP A 58 -5.75 8.18 17.92
N VAL A 59 -5.08 7.10 17.55
CA VAL A 59 -5.28 5.78 18.17
C VAL A 59 -4.88 5.78 19.64
N ALA A 60 -3.74 6.38 19.99
CA ALA A 60 -3.21 6.36 21.33
C ALA A 60 -4.07 7.19 22.30
N ALA A 61 -4.45 8.40 21.88
CA ALA A 61 -5.30 9.27 22.66
C ALA A 61 -6.74 8.74 22.80
N ALA A 62 -7.31 8.17 21.71
CA ALA A 62 -8.62 7.56 21.75
C ALA A 62 -8.64 6.29 22.61
N ASN A 63 -7.58 5.46 22.56
CA ASN A 63 -7.42 4.31 23.43
C ASN A 63 -7.41 4.72 24.90
N THR A 64 -6.61 5.72 25.25
CA THR A 64 -6.55 6.27 26.61
C THR A 64 -7.91 6.80 27.08
N ALA A 65 -8.63 7.49 26.20
CA ALA A 65 -9.97 7.99 26.52
C ALA A 65 -11.01 6.87 26.70
N LEU A 66 -10.89 5.78 25.95
CA LEU A 66 -11.77 4.62 26.06
C LEU A 66 -11.55 3.86 27.39
N GLU A 67 -10.31 3.76 27.85
CA GLU A 67 -9.92 3.05 29.07
C GLU A 67 -10.37 3.73 30.36
N VAL A 68 -10.95 4.94 30.31
CA VAL A 68 -11.62 5.57 31.44
C VAL A 68 -12.83 4.75 31.89
N ASP A 69 -13.50 4.07 30.96
CA ASP A 69 -14.57 3.12 31.27
C ASP A 69 -13.94 1.76 31.67
N PRO A 70 -14.18 1.25 32.89
CA PRO A 70 -13.63 -0.01 33.37
C PRO A 70 -14.01 -1.26 32.53
N MET A 71 -14.97 -1.14 31.63
CA MET A 71 -15.31 -2.20 30.66
C MET A 71 -14.20 -2.45 29.65
N TYR A 72 -13.33 -1.47 29.41
CA TYR A 72 -12.23 -1.58 28.45
C TYR A 72 -10.91 -1.75 29.21
N PRO A 73 -10.33 -2.97 29.23
CA PRO A 73 -9.05 -3.18 29.91
C PRO A 73 -7.94 -2.38 29.24
N HIS A 74 -6.92 -2.04 30.01
CA HIS A 74 -5.73 -1.39 29.49
C HIS A 74 -5.03 -2.28 28.46
N ILE A 75 -4.68 -1.68 27.31
CA ILE A 75 -3.77 -2.23 26.33
C ILE A 75 -2.80 -1.15 25.85
N ASP A 76 -1.58 -1.54 25.53
CA ASP A 76 -0.62 -0.61 24.92
C ASP A 76 -1.08 -0.21 23.52
N ALA A 77 -1.11 1.08 23.24
CA ALA A 77 -1.34 1.58 21.89
C ALA A 77 -0.07 1.38 21.04
N PRO A 78 -0.23 1.07 19.74
CA PRO A 78 0.93 0.89 18.86
C PRO A 78 1.70 2.21 18.71
N GLU A 79 3.04 2.14 18.80
CA GLU A 79 3.91 3.32 18.65
C GLU A 79 4.02 3.76 17.18
N ASP A 80 3.93 2.81 16.25
CA ASP A 80 3.97 3.06 14.81
C ASP A 80 3.10 2.08 14.02
N MET A 81 3.05 2.26 12.70
CA MET A 81 2.27 1.40 11.81
C MET A 81 2.84 -0.01 11.68
N LEU A 82 4.14 -0.24 11.88
CA LEU A 82 4.71 -1.59 11.86
C LEU A 82 4.23 -2.38 13.07
N GLU A 83 4.18 -1.75 14.23
CA GLU A 83 3.63 -2.35 15.44
C GLU A 83 2.13 -2.61 15.31
N LEU A 84 1.35 -1.62 14.79
CA LEU A 84 -0.08 -1.82 14.52
C LEU A 84 -0.30 -3.04 13.63
N ILE A 85 0.39 -3.11 12.49
CA ILE A 85 0.25 -4.21 11.52
C ILE A 85 0.64 -5.55 12.17
N GLY A 86 1.75 -5.55 12.92
CA GLY A 86 2.25 -6.76 13.61
C GLY A 86 1.28 -7.31 14.66
N GLN A 87 0.54 -6.44 15.34
CA GLN A 87 -0.40 -6.81 16.40
C GLN A 87 -1.84 -6.98 15.92
N TYR A 88 -2.17 -6.52 14.72
CA TYR A 88 -3.54 -6.44 14.22
C TYR A 88 -4.31 -7.76 14.36
N GLU A 89 -3.81 -8.81 13.75
CA GLU A 89 -4.45 -10.14 13.78
C GLU A 89 -4.30 -10.87 15.14
N TYR A 90 -3.45 -10.33 16.05
CA TYR A 90 -3.26 -10.88 17.40
C TYR A 90 -4.14 -10.20 18.46
N GLY A 91 -5.12 -9.41 18.04
CA GLY A 91 -6.15 -8.86 18.92
C GLY A 91 -6.31 -7.35 18.86
N LEU A 92 -5.30 -6.59 18.42
CA LEU A 92 -5.38 -5.13 18.36
C LEU A 92 -6.56 -4.65 17.51
N LYS A 93 -6.91 -5.34 16.42
CA LYS A 93 -8.05 -4.96 15.57
C LYS A 93 -9.36 -4.81 16.34
N TYR A 94 -9.59 -5.60 17.39
CA TYR A 94 -10.82 -5.51 18.17
C TYR A 94 -10.87 -4.22 18.99
N ARG A 95 -9.72 -3.76 19.51
CA ARG A 95 -9.63 -2.46 20.16
C ARG A 95 -9.86 -1.32 19.17
N LEU A 96 -9.35 -1.43 17.94
CA LEU A 96 -9.61 -0.43 16.90
C LEU A 96 -11.11 -0.40 16.54
N TYR A 97 -11.79 -1.54 16.49
CA TYR A 97 -13.24 -1.62 16.32
C TYR A 97 -13.99 -0.94 17.48
N GLU A 98 -13.56 -1.19 18.74
CA GLU A 98 -14.15 -0.53 19.91
C GLU A 98 -13.99 0.99 19.85
N ILE A 99 -12.81 1.49 19.49
CA ILE A 99 -12.56 2.93 19.32
C ILE A 99 -13.51 3.52 18.25
N VAL A 100 -13.53 2.92 17.06
CA VAL A 100 -14.39 3.38 15.96
C VAL A 100 -15.86 3.37 16.36
N ASN A 101 -16.34 2.27 16.95
CA ASN A 101 -17.72 2.11 17.38
C ASN A 101 -18.08 3.13 18.46
N ASN A 102 -17.18 3.41 19.39
CA ASN A 102 -17.37 4.42 20.44
C ASN A 102 -17.51 5.82 19.82
N VAL A 103 -16.62 6.19 18.90
CA VAL A 103 -16.67 7.50 18.21
C VAL A 103 -17.97 7.67 17.41
N VAL A 104 -18.37 6.63 16.67
CA VAL A 104 -19.57 6.68 15.80
C VAL A 104 -20.85 6.69 16.61
N ARG A 105 -20.99 5.81 17.61
CA ARG A 105 -22.23 5.66 18.40
C ARG A 105 -22.51 6.85 19.32
N ASN A 106 -21.46 7.50 19.80
CA ASN A 106 -21.57 8.61 20.74
C ASN A 106 -21.36 9.99 20.07
N ASP A 107 -21.26 10.04 18.74
CA ASP A 107 -21.03 11.26 17.96
C ASP A 107 -19.84 12.09 18.48
N LEU A 108 -18.68 11.43 18.66
CA LEU A 108 -17.48 12.05 19.22
C LEU A 108 -16.62 12.71 18.14
N SER A 109 -17.19 13.16 17.03
CA SER A 109 -16.47 13.83 15.94
C SER A 109 -15.79 15.14 16.36
N GLY A 110 -16.19 15.74 17.48
CA GLY A 110 -15.56 16.92 18.09
C GLY A 110 -14.64 16.63 19.28
N ALA A 111 -14.31 15.36 19.56
CA ALA A 111 -13.38 15.01 20.63
C ALA A 111 -11.94 15.47 20.30
N ALA A 112 -11.15 15.78 21.33
CA ALA A 112 -9.79 16.33 21.17
C ALA A 112 -8.83 15.40 20.42
N TYR A 113 -9.12 14.12 20.36
CA TYR A 113 -8.36 13.10 19.61
C TYR A 113 -8.93 12.80 18.22
N VAL A 114 -9.89 13.61 17.74
CA VAL A 114 -10.46 13.50 16.40
C VAL A 114 -10.16 14.77 15.61
N HIS A 115 -9.43 14.60 14.51
CA HIS A 115 -8.98 15.69 13.66
C HIS A 115 -9.66 15.60 12.29
N ARG A 116 -9.70 16.72 11.57
CA ARG A 116 -10.11 16.70 10.16
C ARG A 116 -8.91 16.28 9.31
N VAL A 117 -9.14 15.54 8.23
CA VAL A 117 -8.08 15.16 7.27
C VAL A 117 -7.37 16.40 6.71
N ASP A 118 -8.12 17.49 6.48
CA ASP A 118 -7.56 18.73 5.90
C ASP A 118 -6.68 19.53 6.89
N ASP A 119 -6.67 19.19 8.16
CA ASP A 119 -5.99 19.94 9.22
C ASP A 119 -4.67 19.26 9.68
N VAL A 120 -4.30 18.16 9.06
CA VAL A 120 -3.09 17.38 9.41
C VAL A 120 -2.30 16.98 8.18
N ASP A 121 -0.99 16.75 8.36
CA ASP A 121 -0.14 16.23 7.30
C ASP A 121 -0.40 14.72 7.12
N ILE A 122 -0.53 14.28 5.87
CA ILE A 122 -0.68 12.86 5.53
C ILE A 122 0.71 12.31 5.20
N LEU A 123 1.30 11.56 6.13
CA LEU A 123 2.59 10.94 5.94
C LEU A 123 2.46 9.59 5.21
N ALA A 124 3.57 9.04 4.73
CA ALA A 124 3.56 7.65 4.24
C ALA A 124 3.06 6.73 5.36
N PRO A 125 2.06 5.86 5.11
CA PRO A 125 1.48 5.02 6.18
C PRO A 125 2.53 4.17 6.89
N ILE A 126 3.48 3.61 6.13
CA ILE A 126 4.65 2.92 6.65
C ILE A 126 5.87 3.71 6.21
N GLN A 127 6.45 4.51 7.10
CA GLN A 127 7.58 5.38 6.76
C GLN A 127 8.85 4.61 6.40
N TYR A 128 9.04 3.45 7.03
CA TYR A 128 10.25 2.63 6.86
C TYR A 128 9.89 1.14 6.70
N PRO A 129 9.24 0.74 5.58
CA PRO A 129 8.99 -0.67 5.33
C PRO A 129 10.32 -1.43 5.25
N SER A 130 10.35 -2.67 5.74
CA SER A 130 11.59 -3.47 5.69
C SER A 130 11.98 -3.81 4.25
N LYS A 131 11.00 -4.08 3.40
CA LYS A 131 11.20 -4.37 1.98
C LYS A 131 10.07 -3.76 1.15
N ILE A 132 10.43 -3.25 -0.03
CA ILE A 132 9.48 -2.92 -1.10
C ILE A 132 9.85 -3.81 -2.30
N MET A 133 8.94 -4.72 -2.62
CA MET A 133 9.06 -5.66 -3.75
C MET A 133 8.12 -5.20 -4.85
N ASN A 134 8.62 -5.04 -6.07
CA ASN A 134 7.81 -4.58 -7.21
C ASN A 134 7.76 -5.65 -8.29
N ALA A 135 6.58 -5.88 -8.86
CA ALA A 135 6.39 -6.80 -9.96
C ALA A 135 6.71 -6.12 -11.31
N ALA A 136 7.77 -6.60 -11.98
CA ALA A 136 8.14 -6.10 -13.28
C ALA A 136 7.21 -6.66 -14.37
N VAL A 137 6.71 -5.76 -15.24
CA VAL A 137 5.94 -6.12 -16.46
C VAL A 137 4.77 -7.07 -16.15
N ASN A 138 4.00 -6.78 -15.13
CA ASN A 138 2.91 -7.64 -14.66
C ASN A 138 1.52 -7.32 -15.25
N PHE A 139 1.44 -6.42 -16.24
CA PHE A 139 0.20 -6.13 -16.97
C PHE A 139 0.39 -6.36 -18.46
N TYR A 140 -0.62 -6.93 -19.12
CA TYR A 140 -0.57 -7.20 -20.56
C TYR A 140 -0.36 -5.92 -21.36
N THR A 141 -1.03 -4.84 -21.00
CA THR A 141 -0.91 -3.53 -21.65
C THR A 141 0.48 -2.91 -21.51
N HIS A 142 1.19 -3.20 -20.40
CA HIS A 142 2.57 -2.74 -20.16
C HIS A 142 3.62 -3.60 -20.87
N ALA A 143 3.30 -4.86 -21.16
CA ALA A 143 4.25 -5.81 -21.77
C ALA A 143 4.74 -5.40 -23.17
N CYS A 144 4.05 -4.45 -23.81
CA CYS A 144 4.38 -3.96 -25.16
C CYS A 144 4.08 -2.48 -25.33
N GLU A 145 4.74 -1.64 -24.53
CA GLU A 145 4.61 -0.18 -24.60
C GLU A 145 5.00 0.38 -25.98
N GLY A 146 4.13 1.19 -26.56
CA GLY A 146 4.34 1.80 -27.87
C GLY A 146 4.26 0.85 -29.07
N CYS A 147 3.80 -0.38 -28.88
CA CYS A 147 3.50 -1.32 -29.97
C CYS A 147 2.25 -0.92 -30.75
N SER A 148 2.12 -1.45 -31.97
CA SER A 148 0.86 -1.44 -32.68
C SER A 148 -0.21 -2.26 -31.92
N ALA A 149 -1.48 -2.01 -32.17
CA ALA A 149 -2.57 -2.79 -31.57
C ALA A 149 -2.47 -4.30 -31.94
N GLU A 150 -1.99 -4.60 -33.15
CA GLU A 150 -1.78 -5.97 -33.63
C GLU A 150 -0.65 -6.67 -32.86
N ASP A 151 0.50 -6.00 -32.69
CA ASP A 151 1.63 -6.53 -31.93
C ASP A 151 1.28 -6.70 -30.45
N LEU A 152 0.54 -5.76 -29.85
CA LEU A 152 0.04 -5.87 -28.49
C LEU A 152 -0.86 -7.10 -28.32
N ALA A 153 -1.81 -7.30 -29.25
CA ALA A 153 -2.71 -8.46 -29.22
C ALA A 153 -1.93 -9.78 -29.33
N ALA A 154 -0.96 -9.85 -30.26
CA ALA A 154 -0.12 -11.04 -30.44
C ALA A 154 0.72 -11.34 -29.22
N ARG A 155 1.34 -10.33 -28.58
CA ARG A 155 2.13 -10.49 -27.35
C ARG A 155 1.26 -10.84 -26.15
N THR A 156 0.06 -10.27 -26.07
CA THR A 156 -0.91 -10.62 -25.03
C THR A 156 -1.28 -12.09 -25.14
N GLN A 157 -1.62 -12.57 -26.35
CA GLN A 157 -1.92 -13.98 -26.58
C GLN A 157 -0.73 -14.88 -26.20
N GLN A 158 0.48 -14.54 -26.65
CA GLN A 158 1.70 -15.30 -26.28
C GLN A 158 1.89 -15.37 -24.78
N ARG A 159 1.68 -14.26 -24.06
CA ARG A 159 1.79 -14.21 -22.60
C ARG A 159 0.67 -14.98 -21.89
N GLN A 160 -0.53 -15.05 -22.46
CA GLN A 160 -1.61 -15.87 -21.91
C GLN A 160 -1.32 -17.38 -22.08
N GLU A 161 -0.67 -17.78 -23.17
CA GLU A 161 -0.26 -19.17 -23.42
C GLU A 161 0.94 -19.59 -22.55
N ASP A 162 1.90 -18.69 -22.31
CA ASP A 162 3.06 -18.90 -21.46
C ASP A 162 3.35 -17.68 -20.61
N ARG A 163 2.74 -17.63 -19.41
CA ARG A 163 2.93 -16.53 -18.45
C ARG A 163 4.30 -16.58 -17.77
N GLY A 164 4.96 -17.74 -17.76
CA GLY A 164 6.18 -17.96 -17.01
C GLY A 164 5.97 -17.86 -15.51
N VAL A 165 6.97 -17.35 -14.79
CA VAL A 165 6.92 -17.03 -13.36
C VAL A 165 6.99 -15.52 -13.17
N PRO A 166 6.48 -14.96 -12.05
CA PRO A 166 6.61 -13.54 -11.75
C PRO A 166 8.07 -13.09 -11.75
N TYR A 167 8.32 -11.84 -12.10
CA TYR A 167 9.62 -11.21 -11.94
C TYR A 167 9.50 -10.08 -10.92
N LEU A 168 10.22 -10.20 -9.80
CA LEU A 168 10.22 -9.19 -8.74
C LEU A 168 11.61 -8.55 -8.61
N PHE A 169 11.62 -7.28 -8.22
CA PHE A 169 12.82 -6.54 -7.82
C PHE A 169 12.55 -5.77 -6.54
N LEU A 170 13.61 -5.24 -5.94
CA LEU A 170 13.52 -4.44 -4.70
C LEU A 170 13.76 -2.97 -5.02
N LYS A 171 13.02 -2.09 -4.34
CA LYS A 171 13.31 -0.66 -4.26
C LYS A 171 13.91 -0.33 -2.89
N PRO A 172 14.74 0.75 -2.79
CA PRO A 172 15.10 1.31 -1.50
C PRO A 172 13.87 1.69 -0.69
N THR A 173 14.01 1.69 0.61
CA THR A 173 12.93 2.06 1.52
C THR A 173 13.14 3.48 2.04
N ARG A 174 14.12 3.67 2.92
CA ARG A 174 14.41 4.98 3.49
C ARG A 174 14.95 5.93 2.43
N GLY A 175 14.39 7.14 2.35
CA GLY A 175 14.70 8.14 1.32
C GLY A 175 13.85 7.99 0.06
N ALA A 176 13.52 6.75 -0.36
CA ALA A 176 12.67 6.54 -1.54
C ALA A 176 11.16 6.65 -1.21
N VAL A 177 10.74 6.24 -0.01
CA VAL A 177 9.34 6.34 0.44
C VAL A 177 8.99 7.78 0.76
N ILE A 178 7.90 8.26 0.18
CA ILE A 178 7.27 9.55 0.44
C ILE A 178 5.75 9.37 0.59
N GLY A 179 5.13 10.22 1.41
CA GLY A 179 3.68 10.31 1.61
C GLY A 179 3.00 11.25 0.63
N SER A 180 1.67 11.27 0.65
CA SER A 180 0.88 12.18 -0.20
C SER A 180 1.15 13.63 0.19
N GLY A 181 1.43 14.48 -0.79
CA GLY A 181 1.78 15.89 -0.59
C GLY A 181 3.28 16.17 -0.61
N GLU A 182 4.13 15.16 -0.43
CA GLU A 182 5.58 15.31 -0.60
C GLU A 182 5.95 15.31 -2.09
N ASP A 183 7.08 15.93 -2.44
CA ASP A 183 7.49 16.12 -3.82
C ASP A 183 8.22 14.89 -4.40
N ILE A 184 7.97 14.59 -5.67
CA ILE A 184 8.80 13.67 -6.46
C ILE A 184 9.97 14.48 -7.00
N VAL A 185 11.19 14.16 -6.57
CA VAL A 185 12.42 14.88 -6.94
C VAL A 185 13.02 14.27 -8.21
N MET A 186 13.10 15.08 -9.28
CA MET A 186 13.80 14.68 -10.50
C MET A 186 15.31 14.81 -10.29
N PRO A 187 16.09 13.71 -10.39
CA PRO A 187 17.53 13.75 -10.21
C PRO A 187 18.20 14.65 -11.25
N TYR A 188 19.22 15.37 -10.83
CA TYR A 188 19.93 16.33 -11.66
C TYR A 188 20.42 15.76 -13.00
N GLY A 189 20.07 16.45 -14.09
CA GLY A 189 20.44 16.07 -15.44
C GLY A 189 19.70 14.84 -15.99
N ARG A 190 18.72 14.30 -15.27
CA ARG A 190 17.89 13.18 -15.74
C ARG A 190 16.58 13.71 -16.31
N ASP A 191 16.19 13.26 -17.51
CA ASP A 191 15.03 13.76 -18.27
C ASP A 191 14.05 12.65 -18.70
N ARG A 192 14.27 11.41 -18.25
CA ARG A 192 13.40 10.27 -18.57
C ARG A 192 12.82 9.66 -17.30
N ILE A 193 12.31 10.52 -16.43
CA ILE A 193 11.61 10.08 -15.23
C ILE A 193 10.15 9.82 -15.60
N GLU A 194 9.62 8.69 -15.20
CA GLU A 194 8.24 8.33 -15.47
C GLU A 194 7.55 7.85 -14.19
N TRP A 195 6.24 7.76 -14.30
CA TRP A 195 5.30 7.29 -13.29
C TRP A 195 5.01 5.79 -13.50
N GLU A 196 4.40 5.19 -12.55
CA GLU A 196 3.81 3.84 -12.61
C GLU A 196 2.88 3.71 -11.40
N VAL A 197 1.54 3.86 -11.59
CA VAL A 197 0.59 3.59 -10.49
C VAL A 197 0.43 2.09 -10.29
N GLU A 198 0.46 1.67 -9.01
CA GLU A 198 0.38 0.27 -8.62
C GLU A 198 -0.47 0.09 -7.36
N MET A 199 -1.12 -1.07 -7.22
CA MET A 199 -1.64 -1.48 -5.93
C MET A 199 -0.47 -1.98 -5.06
N ALA A 200 -0.31 -1.39 -3.90
CA ALA A 200 0.64 -1.85 -2.89
C ALA A 200 -0.07 -2.73 -1.86
N ILE A 201 0.34 -3.98 -1.80
CA ILE A 201 -0.13 -5.01 -0.88
C ILE A 201 0.74 -4.98 0.36
N VAL A 202 0.16 -4.77 1.53
CA VAL A 202 0.87 -4.75 2.81
C VAL A 202 0.76 -6.11 3.47
N ILE A 203 1.89 -6.72 3.81
CA ILE A 203 1.95 -8.00 4.50
C ILE A 203 1.61 -7.79 5.99
N GLY A 204 0.72 -8.63 6.53
CA GLY A 204 0.26 -8.57 7.92
C GLY A 204 0.74 -9.73 8.79
N ARG A 205 1.14 -10.84 8.18
CA ARG A 205 1.62 -12.03 8.89
C ARG A 205 2.87 -12.58 8.24
N ALA A 206 3.86 -12.91 9.06
CA ALA A 206 5.08 -13.53 8.56
C ALA A 206 4.79 -14.86 7.84
N GLY A 207 5.51 -15.09 6.74
CA GLY A 207 5.34 -16.30 5.95
C GLY A 207 6.54 -16.62 5.06
N LYS A 208 6.79 -17.90 4.90
CA LYS A 208 7.75 -18.48 3.97
C LYS A 208 7.07 -19.65 3.28
N TYR A 209 7.23 -19.79 1.96
CA TYR A 209 6.55 -20.83 1.16
C TYR A 209 5.02 -20.79 1.31
N VAL A 210 4.46 -19.58 1.24
CA VAL A 210 3.00 -19.35 1.28
C VAL A 210 2.41 -19.76 -0.05
N SER A 211 1.48 -20.72 -0.05
CA SER A 211 0.79 -21.12 -1.28
C SER A 211 -0.26 -20.07 -1.71
N ALA A 212 -0.49 -19.92 -3.01
CA ALA A 212 -1.44 -18.95 -3.53
C ALA A 212 -2.84 -18.99 -2.88
N PRO A 213 -3.46 -20.17 -2.60
CA PRO A 213 -4.74 -20.23 -1.90
C PRO A 213 -4.72 -19.69 -0.46
N ARG A 214 -3.54 -19.57 0.15
CA ARG A 214 -3.34 -19.05 1.50
C ARG A 214 -2.79 -17.63 1.54
N ALA A 215 -2.54 -17.03 0.38
CA ALA A 215 -1.87 -15.73 0.26
C ALA A 215 -2.58 -14.63 1.04
N TYR A 216 -3.91 -14.54 0.93
CA TYR A 216 -4.69 -13.52 1.63
C TYR A 216 -4.70 -13.66 3.16
N ASP A 217 -4.37 -14.84 3.72
CA ASP A 217 -4.17 -15.00 5.16
C ASP A 217 -2.99 -14.18 5.68
N HIS A 218 -2.05 -13.83 4.79
CA HIS A 218 -0.84 -13.06 5.10
C HIS A 218 -0.94 -11.57 4.77
N VAL A 219 -2.01 -11.13 4.11
CA VAL A 219 -2.24 -9.72 3.78
C VAL A 219 -2.87 -8.99 4.96
N PHE A 220 -2.36 -7.80 5.27
CA PHE A 220 -2.97 -6.83 6.18
C PHE A 220 -4.00 -5.97 5.44
N GLY A 221 -3.60 -5.36 4.32
CA GLY A 221 -4.44 -4.44 3.57
C GLY A 221 -3.76 -3.93 2.31
N TYR A 222 -4.35 -2.88 1.74
CA TYR A 222 -3.96 -2.33 0.45
C TYR A 222 -3.83 -0.80 0.52
N MET A 223 -2.87 -0.25 -0.21
CA MET A 223 -2.69 1.19 -0.39
C MET A 223 -2.31 1.48 -1.85
N VAL A 224 -2.33 2.76 -2.22
CA VAL A 224 -1.76 3.18 -3.50
C VAL A 224 -0.23 3.19 -3.38
N GLY A 225 0.44 2.67 -4.39
CA GLY A 225 1.88 2.78 -4.57
C GLY A 225 2.22 3.40 -5.92
N MET A 226 3.43 3.91 -6.02
CA MET A 226 4.00 4.30 -7.30
C MET A 226 5.43 3.75 -7.42
N ASP A 227 5.75 3.25 -8.62
CA ASP A 227 7.09 2.77 -8.97
C ASP A 227 7.78 3.77 -9.91
N VAL A 228 8.03 4.98 -9.39
CA VAL A 228 8.71 6.04 -10.16
C VAL A 228 10.05 5.51 -10.68
N SER A 229 10.35 5.82 -11.95
CA SER A 229 11.42 5.17 -12.69
C SER A 229 12.25 6.13 -13.52
N ASP A 230 13.57 5.94 -13.55
CA ASP A 230 14.49 6.58 -14.47
C ASP A 230 14.79 5.66 -15.66
N ARG A 231 14.30 6.02 -16.83
CA ARG A 231 14.51 5.30 -18.09
C ARG A 231 15.73 5.77 -18.88
N GLY A 232 16.48 6.75 -18.37
CA GLY A 232 17.67 7.29 -19.00
C GLY A 232 18.86 6.32 -19.11
N GLY A 233 18.90 5.29 -18.27
CA GLY A 233 19.94 4.25 -18.30
C GLY A 233 21.29 4.75 -17.75
N ARG A 234 22.36 4.02 -18.05
CA ARG A 234 23.76 4.29 -17.69
C ARG A 234 24.59 4.71 -18.90
N PRO A 235 25.75 5.37 -18.68
CA PRO A 235 26.73 5.62 -19.74
C PRO A 235 27.14 4.34 -20.47
N PRO A 236 27.43 4.44 -21.78
CA PRO A 236 28.04 3.34 -22.53
C PRO A 236 29.41 2.97 -21.94
N GLY A 237 29.73 1.70 -21.94
CA GLY A 237 30.98 1.16 -21.39
C GLY A 237 30.83 0.54 -20.01
N GLY A 238 31.82 -0.24 -19.58
CA GLY A 238 31.72 -1.02 -18.35
C GLY A 238 30.82 -2.25 -18.47
N TYR A 239 30.38 -2.79 -17.34
CA TYR A 239 29.48 -3.94 -17.30
C TYR A 239 28.10 -3.57 -17.80
N GLY A 240 27.82 -3.85 -19.05
CA GLY A 240 26.49 -3.87 -19.64
C GLY A 240 25.75 -2.51 -19.63
N SER A 241 25.44 -2.01 -20.80
CA SER A 241 24.49 -0.92 -21.00
C SER A 241 23.02 -1.35 -20.76
N GLY A 242 22.82 -2.53 -20.15
CA GLY A 242 21.49 -3.07 -19.85
C GLY A 242 20.75 -2.31 -18.76
N SER A 243 19.69 -2.90 -18.25
CA SER A 243 18.95 -2.35 -17.12
C SER A 243 19.80 -2.39 -15.84
N ASP A 244 20.16 -1.24 -15.33
CA ASP A 244 20.66 -1.08 -13.97
C ASP A 244 19.48 -0.65 -13.10
N TRP A 245 18.98 -1.58 -12.29
CA TRP A 245 17.81 -1.33 -11.44
C TRP A 245 18.12 -0.37 -10.31
N PHE A 246 19.37 -0.23 -9.89
CA PHE A 246 19.73 0.77 -8.90
C PHE A 246 19.57 2.19 -9.47
N VAL A 247 20.05 2.42 -10.68
CA VAL A 247 19.85 3.70 -11.39
C VAL A 247 18.39 3.89 -11.77
N GLY A 248 17.75 2.84 -12.28
CA GLY A 248 16.39 2.93 -12.81
C GLY A 248 15.30 3.11 -11.75
N LYS A 249 15.51 2.61 -10.53
CA LYS A 249 14.47 2.48 -9.50
C LYS A 249 14.90 2.96 -8.11
N GLY A 250 16.15 3.36 -7.94
CA GLY A 250 16.77 3.54 -6.62
C GLY A 250 16.92 4.98 -6.14
N HIS A 251 16.42 5.98 -6.87
CA HIS A 251 16.52 7.39 -6.46
C HIS A 251 15.63 7.69 -5.24
N ASP A 252 15.99 8.72 -4.51
CA ASP A 252 15.16 9.28 -3.46
C ASP A 252 13.80 9.71 -4.02
N SER A 253 12.75 9.66 -3.20
CA SER A 253 11.35 9.93 -3.55
C SER A 253 10.69 9.01 -4.59
N PHE A 254 11.36 7.94 -5.04
CA PHE A 254 10.86 7.09 -6.14
C PHE A 254 9.91 5.97 -5.69
N ALA A 255 9.49 5.93 -4.42
CA ALA A 255 8.52 4.97 -3.90
C ALA A 255 7.38 5.65 -3.13
N PRO A 256 6.59 6.54 -3.77
CA PRO A 256 5.41 7.12 -3.14
C PRO A 256 4.44 6.04 -2.68
N GLN A 257 3.89 6.15 -1.45
CA GLN A 257 2.97 5.19 -0.86
C GLN A 257 1.91 5.87 0.01
N GLY A 258 0.67 5.40 -0.04
CA GLY A 258 -0.42 5.87 0.80
C GLY A 258 -1.74 6.06 0.05
N PRO A 259 -2.53 7.12 0.33
CA PRO A 259 -2.38 8.04 1.48
C PRO A 259 -2.59 7.33 2.83
N TRP A 260 -3.24 6.18 2.83
CA TRP A 260 -3.53 5.29 3.97
C TRP A 260 -3.66 3.85 3.49
N ILE A 261 -3.75 2.91 4.43
CA ILE A 261 -3.97 1.50 4.16
C ILE A 261 -5.43 1.15 4.47
N VAL A 262 -6.11 0.49 3.55
CA VAL A 262 -7.43 -0.12 3.79
C VAL A 262 -7.19 -1.55 4.25
N PRO A 263 -7.57 -1.92 5.48
CA PRO A 263 -7.55 -3.31 5.92
C PRO A 263 -8.32 -4.22 4.95
N LYS A 264 -7.80 -5.42 4.72
CA LYS A 264 -8.33 -6.34 3.70
C LYS A 264 -9.83 -6.63 3.83
N GLU A 265 -10.34 -6.71 5.06
CA GLU A 265 -11.75 -6.97 5.36
C GLU A 265 -12.70 -5.84 4.92
N PHE A 266 -12.17 -4.62 4.70
CA PHE A 266 -12.95 -3.47 4.25
C PHE A 266 -12.77 -3.16 2.76
N PHE A 267 -11.78 -3.78 2.10
CA PHE A 267 -11.54 -3.59 0.67
C PHE A 267 -12.26 -4.64 -0.19
N GLY A 268 -12.38 -5.87 0.32
CA GLY A 268 -12.90 -7.02 -0.44
C GLY A 268 -11.82 -7.71 -1.28
N ASP A 269 -12.23 -8.45 -2.32
CA ASP A 269 -11.28 -9.13 -3.20
C ASP A 269 -10.62 -8.13 -4.16
N PRO A 270 -9.31 -7.91 -4.04
CA PRO A 270 -8.61 -6.96 -4.91
C PRO A 270 -8.63 -7.39 -6.39
N MET A 271 -8.79 -8.68 -6.69
CA MET A 271 -8.90 -9.16 -8.07
C MET A 271 -10.24 -8.79 -8.73
N GLU A 272 -11.24 -8.39 -7.94
CA GLU A 272 -12.52 -7.88 -8.42
C GLU A 272 -12.61 -6.36 -8.31
N GLN A 273 -12.02 -5.79 -7.25
CA GLN A 273 -12.19 -4.37 -6.88
C GLN A 273 -11.16 -3.44 -7.51
N LEU A 274 -9.97 -3.94 -7.90
CA LEU A 274 -8.91 -3.07 -8.41
C LEU A 274 -9.37 -2.29 -9.65
N HIS A 275 -9.42 -0.98 -9.48
CA HIS A 275 -9.47 0.01 -10.54
C HIS A 275 -8.47 1.11 -10.20
N GLN A 276 -7.39 1.19 -10.99
CA GLN A 276 -6.31 2.16 -10.79
C GLN A 276 -6.26 3.16 -11.95
N THR A 277 -6.03 4.41 -11.62
CA THR A 277 -5.88 5.51 -12.59
C THR A 277 -4.71 6.41 -12.20
N LEU A 278 -4.05 6.99 -13.21
CA LEU A 278 -3.06 8.02 -12.99
C LEU A 278 -3.32 9.21 -13.92
N VAL A 279 -3.35 10.39 -13.33
CA VAL A 279 -3.62 11.66 -14.01
C VAL A 279 -2.43 12.59 -13.80
N ILE A 280 -1.93 13.21 -14.86
CA ILE A 280 -0.89 14.26 -14.82
C ILE A 280 -1.48 15.53 -15.43
N ASP A 281 -1.50 16.62 -14.67
CA ASP A 281 -2.06 17.92 -15.07
C ASP A 281 -3.45 17.82 -15.74
N GLY A 282 -4.32 16.95 -15.20
CA GLY A 282 -5.67 16.74 -15.71
C GLY A 282 -5.78 15.76 -16.88
N VAL A 283 -4.66 15.20 -17.37
CA VAL A 283 -4.66 14.18 -18.44
C VAL A 283 -4.54 12.78 -17.82
N THR A 284 -5.51 11.90 -18.07
CA THR A 284 -5.41 10.49 -17.67
C THR A 284 -4.39 9.80 -18.57
N VAL A 285 -3.33 9.29 -17.95
CA VAL A 285 -2.23 8.59 -18.65
C VAL A 285 -2.23 7.10 -18.40
N GLN A 286 -2.77 6.64 -17.28
CA GLN A 286 -2.97 5.21 -16.99
C GLN A 286 -4.38 4.95 -16.47
N GLU A 287 -4.97 3.84 -16.89
CA GLU A 287 -6.21 3.28 -16.36
C GLU A 287 -6.19 1.77 -16.55
N ALA A 288 -6.43 1.00 -15.48
CA ALA A 288 -6.46 -0.46 -15.55
C ALA A 288 -7.29 -1.09 -14.44
N ARG A 289 -7.63 -2.34 -14.67
CA ARG A 289 -8.32 -3.24 -13.73
C ARG A 289 -7.52 -4.52 -13.52
N ALA A 290 -7.85 -5.26 -12.46
CA ALA A 290 -7.16 -6.50 -12.10
C ALA A 290 -7.10 -7.55 -13.22
N GLY A 291 -8.11 -7.59 -14.07
CA GLY A 291 -8.17 -8.52 -15.23
C GLY A 291 -7.06 -8.32 -16.27
N ASP A 292 -6.34 -7.18 -16.22
CA ASP A 292 -5.19 -6.92 -17.09
C ASP A 292 -3.85 -7.45 -16.52
N MET A 293 -3.85 -7.98 -15.29
CA MET A 293 -2.66 -8.58 -14.67
C MET A 293 -2.27 -9.90 -15.33
N ILE A 294 -0.97 -10.11 -15.53
CA ILE A 294 -0.38 -11.38 -15.99
C ILE A 294 -0.35 -12.39 -14.83
N HIS A 295 0.15 -11.98 -13.67
CA HIS A 295 0.16 -12.76 -12.44
C HIS A 295 -0.69 -12.05 -11.39
N ASN A 296 -1.63 -12.77 -10.79
CA ASN A 296 -2.51 -12.22 -9.77
C ASN A 296 -1.79 -12.03 -8.41
N ILE A 297 -2.40 -11.30 -7.49
CA ILE A 297 -1.82 -10.99 -6.17
C ILE A 297 -1.44 -12.27 -5.39
N PRO A 298 -2.28 -13.32 -5.30
CA PRO A 298 -1.88 -14.58 -4.70
C PRO A 298 -0.62 -15.22 -5.30
N GLU A 299 -0.49 -15.21 -6.62
CA GLU A 299 0.69 -15.75 -7.32
C GLU A 299 1.96 -14.95 -7.03
N LEU A 300 1.85 -13.61 -6.93
CA LEU A 300 2.97 -12.75 -6.54
C LEU A 300 3.44 -13.03 -5.12
N ILE A 301 2.53 -13.23 -4.17
CA ILE A 301 2.84 -13.56 -2.76
C ILE A 301 3.49 -14.95 -2.68
N GLU A 302 2.95 -15.95 -3.38
CA GLU A 302 3.53 -17.29 -3.47
C GLU A 302 4.97 -17.22 -3.99
N TYR A 303 5.19 -16.53 -5.09
CA TYR A 303 6.51 -16.37 -5.69
C TYR A 303 7.49 -15.64 -4.74
N ALA A 304 7.11 -14.49 -4.20
CA ALA A 304 7.94 -13.72 -3.27
C ALA A 304 8.32 -14.56 -2.05
N SER A 305 7.34 -15.22 -1.42
CA SER A 305 7.57 -16.04 -0.23
C SER A 305 8.37 -17.32 -0.51
N SER A 306 8.43 -17.79 -1.76
CA SER A 306 9.26 -18.92 -2.14
C SER A 306 10.76 -18.58 -2.09
N LEU A 307 11.11 -17.30 -2.29
CA LEU A 307 12.50 -16.81 -2.33
C LEU A 307 12.94 -16.23 -0.98
N ILE A 308 12.11 -15.39 -0.36
CA ILE A 308 12.44 -14.70 0.90
C ILE A 308 11.31 -14.88 1.93
N THR A 309 11.61 -14.70 3.22
CA THR A 309 10.58 -14.62 4.25
C THR A 309 9.91 -13.25 4.19
N LEU A 310 8.58 -13.26 4.16
CA LEU A 310 7.76 -12.05 4.29
C LEU A 310 7.52 -11.76 5.78
N PHE A 311 7.50 -10.48 6.15
CA PHE A 311 7.24 -10.02 7.51
C PHE A 311 6.12 -8.95 7.51
N PRO A 312 5.43 -8.75 8.65
CA PRO A 312 4.48 -7.65 8.79
C PRO A 312 5.12 -6.30 8.39
N GLY A 313 4.39 -5.50 7.61
CA GLY A 313 4.86 -4.22 7.10
C GLY A 313 5.74 -4.29 5.84
N ASP A 314 6.09 -5.48 5.33
CA ASP A 314 6.65 -5.59 3.98
C ASP A 314 5.59 -5.18 2.94
N VAL A 315 6.04 -4.52 1.89
CA VAL A 315 5.19 -4.05 0.79
C VAL A 315 5.49 -4.80 -0.49
N LEU A 316 4.46 -5.29 -1.15
CA LEU A 316 4.54 -5.92 -2.47
C LEU A 316 3.68 -5.11 -3.45
N GLN A 317 4.31 -4.50 -4.46
CA GLN A 317 3.61 -3.76 -5.49
C GLN A 317 3.24 -4.66 -6.68
N SER A 318 2.03 -4.47 -7.20
CA SER A 318 1.39 -5.37 -8.17
C SER A 318 1.93 -5.31 -9.58
N GLY A 319 2.78 -4.34 -9.88
CA GLY A 319 3.10 -3.94 -11.24
C GLY A 319 2.11 -2.91 -11.79
N THR A 320 2.50 -2.24 -12.85
CA THR A 320 1.74 -1.16 -13.49
C THR A 320 1.18 -1.54 -14.86
N SER A 321 0.15 -0.82 -15.30
CA SER A 321 -0.45 -0.94 -16.63
C SER A 321 0.31 -0.16 -17.69
N GLY A 322 -0.03 -0.33 -18.97
CA GLY A 322 0.38 0.53 -20.06
C GLY A 322 -0.01 1.99 -19.84
N GLY A 323 0.62 2.88 -20.58
CA GLY A 323 0.46 4.34 -20.46
C GLY A 323 1.55 4.98 -19.63
N THR A 324 2.71 4.33 -19.45
CA THR A 324 3.89 4.92 -18.84
C THR A 324 4.58 5.92 -19.78
N GLY A 325 5.57 6.65 -19.29
CA GLY A 325 6.35 7.58 -20.10
C GLY A 325 7.05 6.91 -21.29
N ALA A 326 7.48 5.67 -21.13
CA ALA A 326 8.04 4.86 -22.22
C ALA A 326 7.00 4.57 -23.31
N GLY A 327 5.73 4.46 -22.98
CA GLY A 327 4.60 4.29 -23.89
C GLY A 327 4.27 5.54 -24.73
N ARG A 328 4.90 6.65 -24.44
CA ARG A 328 4.74 7.93 -25.15
C ARG A 328 3.34 8.48 -25.16
N VAL A 329 2.73 8.57 -24.00
CA VAL A 329 1.47 9.29 -23.85
C VAL A 329 1.67 10.74 -24.28
N GLU A 330 0.90 11.19 -25.27
CA GLU A 330 0.95 12.57 -25.75
C GLU A 330 0.42 13.51 -24.66
N ARG A 331 1.25 14.46 -24.22
CA ARG A 331 0.90 15.44 -23.20
C ARG A 331 1.19 16.87 -23.69
N ALA A 332 0.58 17.86 -23.03
CA ALA A 332 0.73 19.28 -23.38
C ALA A 332 2.19 19.75 -23.34
N THR A 333 3.05 19.14 -22.53
CA THR A 333 4.49 19.42 -22.46
C THR A 333 5.27 18.96 -23.70
N GLY A 334 4.68 18.13 -24.56
CA GLY A 334 5.36 17.48 -25.68
C GLY A 334 6.38 16.42 -25.25
N SER A 335 6.49 16.13 -23.95
CA SER A 335 7.34 15.09 -23.38
C SER A 335 6.52 13.88 -22.98
N GLY A 336 7.03 12.68 -23.26
CA GLY A 336 6.51 11.42 -22.69
C GLY A 336 6.94 11.20 -21.24
N TYR A 337 7.82 12.04 -20.67
CA TYR A 337 8.36 11.90 -19.32
C TYR A 337 8.00 13.11 -18.46
N LEU A 338 8.13 12.94 -17.14
CA LEU A 338 7.82 13.99 -16.14
C LEU A 338 8.65 15.25 -16.37
N GLN A 339 8.04 16.38 -16.05
CA GLN A 339 8.68 17.69 -16.05
C GLN A 339 8.46 18.35 -14.68
N ALA A 340 9.46 19.10 -14.22
CA ALA A 340 9.32 19.90 -13.00
C ALA A 340 8.14 20.88 -13.11
N GLY A 341 7.33 20.95 -12.07
CA GLY A 341 6.09 21.74 -11.99
C GLY A 341 4.81 20.94 -12.29
N GLU A 342 4.90 19.72 -12.83
CA GLU A 342 3.73 18.88 -13.07
C GLU A 342 3.15 18.31 -11.76
N THR A 343 1.83 18.12 -11.72
CA THR A 343 1.13 17.49 -10.61
C THR A 343 0.63 16.11 -11.02
N ILE A 344 0.97 15.10 -10.21
CA ILE A 344 0.56 13.70 -10.40
C ILE A 344 -0.52 13.34 -9.38
N ARG A 345 -1.54 12.65 -9.86
CA ARG A 345 -2.62 12.07 -9.04
C ARG A 345 -2.75 10.59 -9.37
N ALA A 346 -2.30 9.73 -8.46
CA ALA A 346 -2.41 8.28 -8.57
C ALA A 346 -3.54 7.79 -7.66
N THR A 347 -4.56 7.16 -8.23
CA THR A 347 -5.79 6.77 -7.51
C THR A 347 -6.03 5.28 -7.63
N ILE A 348 -6.42 4.65 -6.52
CA ILE A 348 -7.10 3.34 -6.53
C ILE A 348 -8.47 3.53 -5.89
N GLU A 349 -9.50 3.14 -6.63
CA GLU A 349 -10.89 3.24 -6.18
C GLU A 349 -11.09 2.46 -4.87
N GLY A 350 -11.78 3.07 -3.90
CA GLY A 350 -11.97 2.50 -2.56
C GLY A 350 -10.79 2.71 -1.59
N ILE A 351 -9.58 3.00 -2.09
CA ILE A 351 -8.42 3.29 -1.24
C ILE A 351 -8.25 4.79 -1.04
N GLY A 352 -7.92 5.51 -2.10
CA GLY A 352 -7.65 6.95 -2.03
C GLY A 352 -6.77 7.42 -3.20
N THR A 353 -6.24 8.62 -3.06
CA THR A 353 -5.41 9.27 -4.09
C THR A 353 -4.11 9.79 -3.48
N LEU A 354 -2.98 9.40 -4.04
CA LEU A 354 -1.70 10.07 -3.84
C LEU A 354 -1.64 11.31 -4.74
N VAL A 355 -1.16 12.42 -4.18
CA VAL A 355 -0.96 13.67 -4.92
C VAL A 355 0.47 14.13 -4.70
N HIS A 356 1.21 14.36 -5.77
CA HIS A 356 2.60 14.78 -5.70
C HIS A 356 2.87 15.90 -6.71
N THR A 357 3.73 16.85 -6.35
CA THR A 357 4.34 17.78 -7.30
C THR A 357 5.69 17.23 -7.73
N VAL A 358 6.03 17.40 -8.99
CA VAL A 358 7.34 17.04 -9.52
C VAL A 358 8.25 18.27 -9.40
N VAL A 359 9.40 18.11 -8.75
CA VAL A 359 10.37 19.21 -8.57
C VAL A 359 11.74 18.81 -9.10
N ALA A 360 12.55 19.79 -9.50
CA ALA A 360 13.93 19.54 -9.84
C ALA A 360 14.77 19.40 -8.56
N GLU A 361 15.77 18.51 -8.58
CA GLU A 361 16.74 18.39 -7.49
C GLU A 361 17.50 19.70 -7.29
N GLU A 362 17.65 20.12 -6.03
CA GLU A 362 18.36 21.32 -5.60
C GLU A 362 19.62 20.96 -4.80
N GLY A 363 20.49 21.95 -4.55
CA GLY A 363 21.66 21.78 -3.69
C GLY A 363 22.81 20.96 -4.30
N ILE A 364 22.84 20.83 -5.62
CA ILE A 364 23.87 20.09 -6.34
C ILE A 364 25.20 20.87 -6.26
N PRO A 365 26.34 20.20 -5.93
CA PRO A 365 27.65 20.85 -5.94
C PRO A 365 27.99 21.39 -7.32
N GLU A 366 28.48 22.65 -7.39
CA GLU A 366 28.82 23.32 -8.66
C GLU A 366 29.85 22.53 -9.48
N ASP A 367 30.81 21.86 -8.83
CA ASP A 367 31.85 21.04 -9.44
C ASP A 367 31.44 19.56 -9.63
N LEU A 368 30.21 19.22 -9.32
CA LEU A 368 29.69 17.85 -9.35
C LEU A 368 30.51 16.85 -8.51
N THR A 369 31.17 17.33 -7.46
CA THR A 369 31.96 16.47 -6.57
C THR A 369 31.09 15.36 -5.99
N GLY A 370 31.51 14.10 -6.19
CA GLY A 370 30.77 12.90 -5.79
C GLY A 370 29.81 12.36 -6.85
N ALA A 371 29.51 13.09 -7.92
CA ALA A 371 28.67 12.57 -9.00
C ALA A 371 29.42 11.53 -9.85
N GLN A 372 28.90 10.33 -9.94
CA GLN A 372 29.46 9.27 -10.78
C GLN A 372 28.73 9.13 -12.13
N LEU A 373 27.46 9.51 -12.16
CA LEU A 373 26.70 9.64 -13.41
C LEU A 373 26.79 11.09 -13.87
N PRO A 374 27.48 11.38 -14.98
CA PRO A 374 27.47 12.74 -15.53
C PRO A 374 26.03 13.19 -15.81
N PRO A 375 25.71 14.48 -15.64
CA PRO A 375 24.38 15.00 -15.87
C PRO A 375 24.06 15.00 -17.37
N THR A 376 23.64 13.88 -17.87
CA THR A 376 23.28 13.66 -19.28
C THR A 376 21.83 13.30 -19.37
N ALA A 377 21.10 13.99 -20.21
CA ALA A 377 19.66 13.81 -20.39
C ALA A 377 19.26 12.34 -20.62
N SER A 378 20.02 11.60 -21.39
CA SER A 378 19.83 10.16 -21.55
C SER A 378 21.03 9.48 -22.17
N TYR A 379 21.36 8.29 -21.68
CA TYR A 379 22.37 7.42 -22.26
C TYR A 379 21.79 6.44 -23.29
N ARG A 380 20.47 6.35 -23.44
CA ARG A 380 19.80 5.44 -24.38
C ARG A 380 19.55 6.06 -25.76
N GLY A 381 20.09 7.25 -26.01
CA GLY A 381 19.81 7.99 -27.24
C GLY A 381 18.39 8.58 -27.27
N PRO A 382 18.03 9.34 -28.29
CA PRO A 382 16.68 9.89 -28.42
C PRO A 382 15.65 8.78 -28.42
N ALA A 383 14.52 9.00 -27.76
CA ALA A 383 13.39 8.09 -27.88
C ALA A 383 13.08 7.91 -29.38
N PRO A 384 12.81 6.71 -29.85
CA PRO A 384 12.35 6.54 -31.24
C PRO A 384 11.13 7.46 -31.44
N ARG A 385 11.05 8.18 -32.55
CA ARG A 385 9.95 9.08 -32.91
C ARG A 385 8.74 8.28 -33.32
#